data_15debfb699068c086399f77f75465d2b
#
_entry.id   15debfb699068c086399f77f75465d2b
#
_cell.length_a   1.000
_cell.length_b   1.000
_cell.length_c   1.000
_cell.angle_alpha   90.00
_cell.angle_beta   90.00
_cell.angle_gamma   90.00
#
_symmetry.space_group_name_H-M   'P 1'
#
loop_
_entity.id
_entity.type
_entity.pdbx_description
1 polymer ?
#
loop_
_entity_poly.entity_id
_entity_poly.type
_entity_poly.pdbx_seq_one_letter_code
_entity_poly.pdbx_strand_id
1 'polypeptide(L)'
;TDKHHYLYRYQTGLYPEGDVLLELFIHPLDYVVHLFGEARLITANRITFKNGGQTLMLVLEHREVTGMLELSTDFSWQNAQEELSISTSKGCYTLSNMETLDFSPKRSSFLGVPLEKVVPGNAITTRLCARNAFLPILDNNQVVTQGFFNEIKAFADMVENKREDNYAFDFESMKHTYSLMAKIRETTH
;
A
#
# COMPACT_ATOMS: atom_id res chain seq x y z
N THR A 1 -0.04 16.49 7.88
CA THR A 1 -1.04 16.50 6.79
C THR A 1 -2.19 15.62 7.20
N ASP A 2 -3.40 16.17 7.28
CA ASP A 2 -4.58 15.39 7.65
C ASP A 2 -4.88 14.39 6.52
N LYS A 3 -4.87 13.11 6.83
CA LYS A 3 -5.25 12.04 5.92
C LYS A 3 -6.76 11.86 6.04
N HIS A 4 -7.49 11.76 4.94
CA HIS A 4 -8.94 11.59 4.96
C HIS A 4 -9.36 10.18 4.57
N HIS A 5 -8.83 9.66 3.47
CA HIS A 5 -9.06 8.29 3.03
C HIS A 5 -7.95 7.83 2.09
N TYR A 6 -7.89 6.52 1.87
CA TYR A 6 -7.03 5.94 0.83
C TYR A 6 -7.78 4.91 -0.01
N LEU A 7 -7.29 4.73 -1.23
CA LEU A 7 -7.65 3.61 -2.11
C LEU A 7 -6.37 2.84 -2.41
N TYR A 8 -6.41 1.53 -2.23
CA TYR A 8 -5.29 0.66 -2.53
C TYR A 8 -5.75 -0.45 -3.47
N ARG A 9 -5.17 -0.49 -4.66
CA ARG A 9 -5.35 -1.52 -5.65
C ARG A 9 -4.08 -2.32 -5.79
N TYR A 10 -4.19 -3.65 -5.66
CA TYR A 10 -3.11 -4.60 -5.84
C TYR A 10 -3.62 -5.73 -6.72
N GLN A 11 -3.14 -5.82 -7.96
CA GLN A 11 -3.63 -6.75 -8.96
C GLN A 11 -2.47 -7.52 -9.59
N THR A 12 -2.54 -8.85 -9.50
CA THR A 12 -1.55 -9.77 -10.04
C THR A 12 -2.22 -10.87 -10.87
N GLY A 13 -1.43 -11.78 -11.43
CA GLY A 13 -1.92 -13.02 -12.01
C GLY A 13 -2.20 -14.09 -10.95
N LEU A 14 -2.67 -15.24 -11.40
CA LEU A 14 -2.97 -16.39 -10.55
C LEU A 14 -1.79 -16.74 -9.63
N TYR A 15 -2.12 -17.12 -8.41
CA TYR A 15 -1.17 -17.54 -7.39
C TYR A 15 -1.59 -18.92 -6.87
N PRO A 16 -1.16 -20.02 -7.53
CA PRO A 16 -1.57 -21.38 -7.18
C PRO A 16 -0.72 -22.03 -6.09
N GLU A 17 0.43 -21.43 -5.73
CA GLU A 17 1.45 -22.09 -4.92
C GLU A 17 1.13 -22.14 -3.43
N GLY A 18 0.15 -21.36 -2.94
CA GLY A 18 -0.07 -21.32 -1.51
C GLY A 18 -1.35 -20.57 -1.10
N ASP A 19 -1.36 -20.11 0.14
CA ASP A 19 -2.46 -19.29 0.69
C ASP A 19 -2.29 -17.84 0.27
N VAL A 20 -3.10 -17.42 -0.70
CA VAL A 20 -3.05 -16.05 -1.27
C VAL A 20 -3.15 -14.97 -0.20
N LEU A 21 -3.97 -15.18 0.84
CA LEU A 21 -4.12 -14.19 1.92
C LEU A 21 -2.85 -14.09 2.76
N LEU A 22 -2.24 -15.25 3.11
CA LEU A 22 -1.07 -15.30 3.99
C LEU A 22 0.25 -14.98 3.28
N GLU A 23 0.33 -15.24 1.98
CA GLU A 23 1.61 -15.19 1.26
C GLU A 23 1.69 -14.01 0.29
N LEU A 24 0.55 -13.54 -0.21
CA LEU A 24 0.51 -12.45 -1.19
C LEU A 24 -0.19 -11.20 -0.63
N PHE A 25 -1.41 -11.34 -0.15
CA PHE A 25 -2.21 -10.19 0.31
C PHE A 25 -1.76 -9.66 1.68
N ILE A 26 -0.94 -10.41 2.42
CA ILE A 26 -0.30 -9.91 3.65
C ILE A 26 0.50 -8.63 3.38
N HIS A 27 1.20 -8.52 2.25
CA HIS A 27 2.06 -7.38 1.94
C HIS A 27 1.29 -6.05 1.86
N PRO A 28 0.24 -5.91 1.02
CA PRO A 28 -0.57 -4.70 1.00
C PRO A 28 -1.33 -4.44 2.31
N LEU A 29 -1.74 -5.49 3.04
CA LEU A 29 -2.38 -5.33 4.34
C LEU A 29 -1.42 -4.81 5.41
N ASP A 30 -0.22 -5.38 5.49
CA ASP A 30 0.82 -4.93 6.41
C ASP A 30 1.25 -3.49 6.09
N TYR A 31 1.38 -3.17 4.81
CA TYR A 31 1.75 -1.84 4.37
C TYR A 31 0.76 -0.77 4.83
N VAL A 32 -0.55 -0.99 4.71
CA VAL A 32 -1.55 -0.03 5.20
C VAL A 32 -1.62 0.03 6.73
N VAL A 33 -1.42 -1.09 7.42
CA VAL A 33 -1.31 -1.11 8.88
C VAL A 33 -0.08 -0.34 9.35
N HIS A 34 1.06 -0.49 8.66
CA HIS A 34 2.27 0.28 8.95
C HIS A 34 2.07 1.79 8.74
N LEU A 35 1.43 2.19 7.64
CA LEU A 35 1.22 3.60 7.29
C LEU A 35 0.17 4.32 8.14
N PHE A 36 -0.90 3.63 8.52
CA PHE A 36 -2.09 4.24 9.12
C PHE A 36 -2.39 3.74 10.54
N GLY A 37 -1.63 2.76 11.03
CA GLY A 37 -1.85 2.11 12.32
C GLY A 37 -2.87 0.98 12.28
N GLU A 38 -3.23 0.45 13.44
CA GLU A 38 -4.18 -0.64 13.60
C GLU A 38 -5.48 -0.39 12.82
N ALA A 39 -5.97 -1.44 12.16
CA ALA A 39 -7.16 -1.39 11.32
C ALA A 39 -8.31 -2.22 11.90
N ARG A 40 -9.52 -1.66 11.85
CA ARG A 40 -10.78 -2.39 12.07
C ARG A 40 -11.40 -2.74 10.73
N LEU A 41 -11.71 -4.00 10.51
CA LEU A 41 -12.45 -4.45 9.33
C LEU A 41 -13.91 -3.98 9.42
N ILE A 42 -14.36 -3.19 8.44
CA ILE A 42 -15.75 -2.72 8.32
C ILE A 42 -16.53 -3.68 7.46
N THR A 43 -15.99 -4.05 6.30
CA THR A 43 -16.58 -5.03 5.39
C THR A 43 -15.50 -5.74 4.60
N ALA A 44 -15.79 -6.98 4.24
CA ALA A 44 -15.00 -7.80 3.34
C ALA A 44 -15.92 -8.52 2.38
N ASN A 45 -15.56 -8.56 1.11
CA ASN A 45 -16.22 -9.35 0.09
C ASN A 45 -15.18 -10.10 -0.73
N ARG A 46 -15.34 -11.44 -0.85
CA ARG A 46 -14.48 -12.28 -1.68
C ARG A 46 -15.24 -12.72 -2.91
N ILE A 47 -14.66 -12.53 -4.06
CA ILE A 47 -15.12 -13.01 -5.35
C ILE A 47 -14.15 -14.09 -5.81
N THR A 48 -14.66 -15.29 -6.08
CA THR A 48 -13.84 -16.39 -6.61
C THR A 48 -14.24 -16.66 -8.06
N PHE A 49 -13.26 -16.77 -8.93
CA PHE A 49 -13.45 -17.00 -10.36
C PHE A 49 -13.25 -18.47 -10.72
N LYS A 50 -13.79 -18.89 -11.86
CA LYS A 50 -13.71 -20.29 -12.34
C LYS A 50 -12.27 -20.75 -12.64
N ASN A 51 -11.37 -19.83 -12.94
CA ASN A 51 -9.95 -20.09 -13.19
C ASN A 51 -9.13 -20.25 -11.90
N GLY A 52 -9.76 -20.13 -10.72
CA GLY A 52 -9.09 -20.17 -9.42
C GLY A 52 -8.59 -18.80 -8.95
N GLY A 53 -8.71 -17.76 -9.76
CA GLY A 53 -8.43 -16.39 -9.34
C GLY A 53 -9.43 -15.90 -8.30
N GLN A 54 -9.02 -14.94 -7.50
CA GLN A 54 -9.89 -14.33 -6.50
C GLN A 54 -9.64 -12.83 -6.38
N THR A 55 -10.69 -12.10 -6.02
CA THR A 55 -10.60 -10.69 -5.66
C THR A 55 -11.17 -10.50 -4.26
N LEU A 56 -10.43 -9.83 -3.43
CA LEU A 56 -10.83 -9.45 -2.08
C LEU A 56 -11.03 -7.94 -2.04
N MET A 57 -12.26 -7.52 -1.74
CA MET A 57 -12.62 -6.11 -1.59
C MET A 57 -12.84 -5.82 -0.10
N LEU A 58 -12.09 -4.87 0.44
CA LEU A 58 -12.10 -4.55 1.87
C LEU A 58 -12.41 -3.07 2.09
N VAL A 59 -13.10 -2.79 3.19
CA VAL A 59 -13.16 -1.45 3.78
C VAL A 59 -12.57 -1.54 5.19
N LEU A 60 -11.53 -0.77 5.43
CA LEU A 60 -10.81 -0.71 6.70
C LEU A 60 -10.97 0.67 7.33
N GLU A 61 -11.13 0.70 8.64
CA GLU A 61 -11.12 1.92 9.44
C GLU A 61 -9.91 1.92 10.37
N HIS A 62 -9.08 2.93 10.24
CA HIS A 62 -8.01 3.28 11.16
C HIS A 62 -8.47 4.44 12.05
N ARG A 63 -7.67 4.83 13.03
CA ARG A 63 -8.04 5.91 13.98
C ARG A 63 -8.54 7.20 13.32
N GLU A 64 -7.90 7.63 12.22
CA GLU A 64 -8.19 8.92 11.56
C GLU A 64 -8.39 8.78 10.05
N VAL A 65 -8.40 7.56 9.52
CA VAL A 65 -8.41 7.28 8.09
C VAL A 65 -9.31 6.10 7.79
N THR A 66 -10.09 6.20 6.74
CA THR A 66 -10.81 5.05 6.17
C THR A 66 -10.18 4.68 4.84
N GLY A 67 -10.01 3.38 4.59
CA GLY A 67 -9.42 2.86 3.38
C GLY A 67 -10.29 1.84 2.68
N MET A 68 -10.15 1.79 1.36
CA MET A 68 -10.68 0.72 0.52
C MET A 68 -9.53 0.00 -0.16
N LEU A 69 -9.59 -1.34 -0.14
CA LEU A 69 -8.60 -2.18 -0.82
C LEU A 69 -9.30 -3.09 -1.83
N GLU A 70 -8.68 -3.20 -3.00
CA GLU A 70 -8.98 -4.20 -4.02
C GLU A 70 -7.72 -5.04 -4.23
N LEU A 71 -7.75 -6.28 -3.73
CA LEU A 71 -6.62 -7.22 -3.81
C LEU A 71 -7.04 -8.37 -4.73
N SER A 72 -6.40 -8.52 -5.88
CA SER A 72 -6.83 -9.46 -6.92
C SER A 72 -5.70 -10.30 -7.47
N THR A 73 -5.98 -11.58 -7.68
CA THR A 73 -5.15 -12.52 -8.44
C THR A 73 -5.79 -12.92 -9.77
N ASP A 74 -6.87 -12.25 -10.19
CA ASP A 74 -7.56 -12.54 -11.44
C ASP A 74 -7.22 -11.52 -12.53
N PHE A 75 -5.94 -11.17 -12.65
CA PHE A 75 -5.45 -10.24 -13.66
C PHE A 75 -4.30 -10.88 -14.46
N SER A 76 -3.11 -10.31 -14.45
CA SER A 76 -1.97 -10.77 -15.23
C SER A 76 -0.66 -10.46 -14.52
N TRP A 77 0.27 -11.39 -14.50
CA TRP A 77 1.62 -11.13 -13.99
C TRP A 77 2.41 -10.16 -14.87
N GLN A 78 2.17 -10.17 -16.18
CA GLN A 78 2.85 -9.24 -17.10
C GLN A 78 2.37 -7.79 -16.94
N ASN A 79 1.12 -7.62 -16.51
CA ASN A 79 0.51 -6.32 -16.28
C ASN A 79 0.15 -6.12 -14.81
N ALA A 80 0.85 -6.82 -13.91
CA ALA A 80 0.66 -6.63 -12.48
C ALA A 80 0.82 -5.16 -12.12
N GLN A 81 -0.07 -4.67 -11.27
CA GLN A 81 -0.07 -3.26 -10.87
C GLN A 81 -0.40 -3.11 -9.40
N GLU A 82 0.21 -2.11 -8.82
CA GLU A 82 0.01 -1.73 -7.45
C GLU A 82 -0.11 -0.20 -7.37
N GLU A 83 -1.22 0.28 -6.86
CA GLU A 83 -1.48 1.71 -6.73
C GLU A 83 -2.09 2.04 -5.37
N LEU A 84 -1.46 2.95 -4.65
CA LEU A 84 -1.99 3.53 -3.42
C LEU A 84 -2.23 5.02 -3.62
N SER A 85 -3.49 5.45 -3.54
CA SER A 85 -3.89 6.85 -3.55
C SER A 85 -4.32 7.30 -2.16
N ILE A 86 -3.71 8.37 -1.65
CA ILE A 86 -4.00 8.93 -0.31
C ILE A 86 -4.51 10.34 -0.47
N SER A 87 -5.78 10.55 -0.14
CA SER A 87 -6.39 11.88 -0.11
C SER A 87 -6.14 12.57 1.22
N THR A 88 -5.80 13.85 1.13
CA THR A 88 -5.49 14.70 2.29
C THR A 88 -6.19 16.07 2.17
N SER A 89 -6.12 16.87 3.22
CA SER A 89 -6.59 18.27 3.18
C SER A 89 -5.83 19.12 2.15
N LYS A 90 -4.60 18.74 1.79
CA LYS A 90 -3.73 19.50 0.88
C LYS A 90 -3.72 18.99 -0.57
N GLY A 91 -4.23 17.80 -0.82
CA GLY A 91 -4.21 17.17 -2.14
C GLY A 91 -4.16 15.66 -2.06
N CYS A 92 -3.86 15.03 -3.18
CA CYS A 92 -3.76 13.58 -3.31
C CYS A 92 -2.32 13.16 -3.59
N TYR A 93 -1.85 12.16 -2.86
CA TYR A 93 -0.61 11.44 -3.14
C TYR A 93 -0.97 10.15 -3.86
N THR A 94 -0.24 9.83 -4.92
CA THR A 94 -0.39 8.55 -5.67
C THR A 94 0.96 7.87 -5.74
N LEU A 95 1.06 6.69 -5.14
CA LEU A 95 2.20 5.78 -5.24
C LEU A 95 1.85 4.70 -6.26
N SER A 96 2.66 4.57 -7.30
CA SER A 96 2.43 3.57 -8.36
C SER A 96 3.58 2.59 -8.43
N ASN A 97 3.26 1.30 -8.37
CA ASN A 97 4.18 0.15 -8.46
C ASN A 97 5.39 0.24 -7.50
N MET A 98 5.24 0.92 -6.36
CA MET A 98 6.34 1.24 -5.44
C MET A 98 7.54 1.95 -6.10
N GLU A 99 7.35 2.51 -7.30
CA GLU A 99 8.41 3.13 -8.10
C GLU A 99 8.29 4.64 -8.20
N THR A 100 7.06 5.15 -8.24
CA THR A 100 6.82 6.60 -8.41
C THR A 100 5.83 7.11 -7.39
N LEU A 101 6.14 8.28 -6.82
CA LEU A 101 5.26 9.02 -5.92
C LEU A 101 4.93 10.38 -6.53
N ASP A 102 3.68 10.60 -6.83
CA ASP A 102 3.15 11.84 -7.39
C ASP A 102 2.27 12.57 -6.35
N PHE A 103 2.29 13.89 -6.40
CA PHE A 103 1.43 14.74 -5.59
C PHE A 103 0.62 15.69 -6.47
N SER A 104 -0.70 15.63 -6.36
CA SER A 104 -1.64 16.51 -7.00
C SER A 104 -2.24 17.46 -5.95
N PRO A 105 -1.84 18.76 -5.92
CA PRO A 105 -2.27 19.69 -4.90
C PRO A 105 -3.75 20.07 -5.07
N LYS A 106 -4.45 20.19 -3.95
CA LYS A 106 -5.77 20.79 -3.90
C LYS A 106 -5.63 22.30 -3.95
N ARG A 107 -6.32 22.95 -4.89
CA ARG A 107 -6.35 24.41 -4.96
C ARG A 107 -7.18 25.00 -3.82
N SER A 108 -6.85 26.23 -3.45
CA SER A 108 -7.62 26.99 -2.47
C SER A 108 -9.01 27.36 -3.01
N SER A 109 -9.90 27.71 -2.10
CA SER A 109 -11.22 28.25 -2.43
C SER A 109 -11.30 29.73 -2.04
N PHE A 110 -12.14 30.48 -2.75
CA PHE A 110 -12.50 31.85 -2.41
C PHE A 110 -14.02 31.93 -2.20
N LEU A 111 -14.46 32.40 -1.05
CA LEU A 111 -15.86 32.43 -0.64
C LEU A 111 -16.58 31.07 -0.79
N GLY A 112 -15.87 29.97 -0.48
CA GLY A 112 -16.40 28.60 -0.60
C GLY A 112 -16.44 28.02 -2.03
N VAL A 113 -16.06 28.81 -3.04
CA VAL A 113 -15.98 28.37 -4.42
C VAL A 113 -14.54 27.93 -4.74
N PRO A 114 -14.30 26.67 -5.19
CA PRO A 114 -12.98 26.24 -5.62
C PRO A 114 -12.43 27.13 -6.73
N LEU A 115 -11.18 27.59 -6.58
CA LEU A 115 -10.58 28.51 -7.57
C LEU A 115 -10.47 27.91 -8.96
N GLU A 116 -10.32 26.58 -9.08
CA GLU A 116 -10.30 25.87 -10.36
C GLU A 116 -11.60 25.97 -11.15
N LYS A 117 -12.73 26.38 -10.53
CA LYS A 117 -14.01 26.62 -11.21
C LYS A 117 -14.14 28.02 -11.80
N VAL A 118 -13.37 28.97 -11.31
CA VAL A 118 -13.50 30.39 -11.65
C VAL A 118 -12.26 30.97 -12.33
N VAL A 119 -11.10 30.34 -12.10
CA VAL A 119 -9.83 30.78 -12.69
C VAL A 119 -9.31 29.66 -13.58
N PRO A 120 -9.15 29.90 -14.90
CA PRO A 120 -8.54 28.94 -15.81
C PRO A 120 -7.13 28.55 -15.33
N GLY A 121 -6.80 27.28 -15.44
CA GLY A 121 -5.49 26.80 -15.05
C GLY A 121 -5.31 25.34 -15.43
N ASN A 122 -4.04 24.93 -15.59
CA ASN A 122 -3.69 23.56 -15.89
C ASN A 122 -3.76 22.68 -14.63
N ALA A 123 -4.06 21.41 -14.82
CA ALA A 123 -3.83 20.40 -13.79
C ALA A 123 -2.33 20.39 -13.43
N ILE A 124 -2.04 20.38 -12.13
CA ILE A 124 -0.66 20.34 -11.64
C ILE A 124 -0.48 19.03 -10.89
N THR A 125 0.50 18.25 -11.32
CA THR A 125 0.97 17.07 -10.60
C THR A 125 2.48 17.17 -10.52
N THR A 126 3.01 17.02 -9.31
CA THR A 126 4.45 17.08 -9.05
C THR A 126 4.93 15.68 -8.73
N ARG A 127 5.90 15.19 -9.47
CA ARG A 127 6.61 13.96 -9.12
C ARG A 127 7.55 14.22 -7.97
N LEU A 128 7.27 13.60 -6.83
CA LEU A 128 8.08 13.73 -5.62
C LEU A 128 9.24 12.73 -5.60
N CYS A 129 8.99 11.52 -6.14
CA CYS A 129 9.98 10.46 -6.20
C CYS A 129 9.75 9.62 -7.46
N ALA A 130 10.85 9.18 -8.08
CA ALA A 130 10.83 8.18 -9.13
C ALA A 130 12.05 7.29 -8.99
N ARG A 131 11.90 6.01 -9.29
CA ARG A 131 13.03 5.09 -9.35
C ARG A 131 14.02 5.57 -10.41
N ASN A 132 15.29 5.68 -10.03
CA ASN A 132 16.35 6.02 -10.96
C ASN A 132 16.92 4.74 -11.59
N ALA A 133 16.49 4.45 -12.82
CA ALA A 133 16.97 3.28 -13.57
C ALA A 133 18.47 3.37 -13.97
N PHE A 134 19.12 4.53 -13.77
CA PHE A 134 20.53 4.75 -14.06
C PHE A 134 21.46 4.44 -12.88
N LEU A 135 20.92 3.94 -11.77
CA LEU A 135 21.73 3.46 -10.65
C LEU A 135 22.60 2.28 -11.06
N PRO A 136 23.78 2.10 -10.43
CA PRO A 136 24.62 0.92 -10.64
C PRO A 136 23.81 -0.37 -10.49
N ILE A 137 24.19 -1.42 -11.23
CA ILE A 137 23.45 -2.70 -11.29
C ILE A 137 23.20 -3.29 -9.90
N LEU A 138 24.16 -3.17 -8.98
CA LEU A 138 24.02 -3.66 -7.60
C LEU A 138 22.91 -2.93 -6.84
N ASP A 139 22.84 -1.59 -6.97
CA ASP A 139 21.81 -0.78 -6.29
C ASP A 139 20.43 -0.90 -6.95
N ASN A 140 20.40 -1.27 -8.22
CA ASN A 140 19.17 -1.46 -8.98
C ASN A 140 18.70 -2.93 -9.01
N ASN A 141 19.36 -3.79 -8.27
CA ASN A 141 18.97 -5.19 -8.12
C ASN A 141 17.64 -5.28 -7.35
N GLN A 142 16.79 -6.21 -7.77
CA GLN A 142 15.50 -6.48 -7.13
C GLN A 142 15.63 -6.73 -5.62
N VAL A 143 16.66 -7.45 -5.19
CA VAL A 143 16.93 -7.70 -3.76
C VAL A 143 17.13 -6.41 -2.96
N VAL A 144 17.75 -5.39 -3.56
CA VAL A 144 17.95 -4.08 -2.92
C VAL A 144 16.70 -3.21 -3.04
N THR A 145 16.13 -3.13 -4.23
CA THR A 145 14.99 -2.22 -4.50
C THR A 145 13.69 -2.67 -3.84
N GLN A 146 13.53 -3.95 -3.57
CA GLN A 146 12.38 -4.50 -2.82
C GLN A 146 12.63 -4.57 -1.30
N GLY A 147 13.77 -4.10 -0.81
CA GLY A 147 14.04 -3.99 0.61
C GLY A 147 14.69 -5.21 1.26
N PHE A 148 14.75 -6.38 0.62
CA PHE A 148 15.31 -7.61 1.21
C PHE A 148 16.73 -7.45 1.74
N PHE A 149 17.59 -6.74 1.02
CA PHE A 149 18.96 -6.48 1.49
C PHE A 149 18.97 -5.66 2.79
N ASN A 150 18.16 -4.61 2.85
CA ASN A 150 18.07 -3.75 4.03
C ASN A 150 17.48 -4.49 5.22
N GLU A 151 16.50 -5.35 5.00
CA GLU A 151 15.90 -6.20 6.02
C GLU A 151 16.93 -7.15 6.63
N ILE A 152 17.63 -7.93 5.80
CA ILE A 152 18.67 -8.87 6.27
C ILE A 152 19.79 -8.10 6.99
N LYS A 153 20.19 -6.96 6.44
CA LYS A 153 21.22 -6.11 7.06
C LYS A 153 20.77 -5.60 8.43
N ALA A 154 19.55 -5.10 8.55
CA ALA A 154 19.02 -4.61 9.82
C ALA A 154 18.95 -5.75 10.87
N PHE A 155 18.51 -6.95 10.46
CA PHE A 155 18.52 -8.13 11.33
C PHE A 155 19.95 -8.50 11.79
N ALA A 156 20.91 -8.50 10.88
CA ALA A 156 22.31 -8.77 11.22
C ALA A 156 22.87 -7.72 12.19
N ASP A 157 22.59 -6.44 11.94
CA ASP A 157 23.01 -5.34 12.83
C ASP A 157 22.40 -5.47 14.23
N MET A 158 21.15 -5.95 14.35
CA MET A 158 20.51 -6.25 15.64
C MET A 158 21.21 -7.41 16.37
N VAL A 159 21.47 -8.52 15.67
CA VAL A 159 22.15 -9.68 16.25
C VAL A 159 23.57 -9.33 16.75
N GLU A 160 24.25 -8.43 16.05
CA GLU A 160 25.58 -7.97 16.42
C GLU A 160 25.58 -6.83 17.47
N ASN A 161 24.41 -6.43 17.99
CA ASN A 161 24.20 -5.32 18.91
C ASN A 161 24.78 -3.98 18.42
N LYS A 162 24.82 -3.78 17.09
CA LYS A 162 25.34 -2.56 16.47
C LYS A 162 24.29 -1.46 16.35
N ARG A 163 23.01 -1.78 16.54
CA ARG A 163 21.89 -0.86 16.46
C ARG A 163 20.81 -1.19 17.51
N GLU A 164 20.44 -0.19 18.28
CA GLU A 164 19.15 -0.14 18.97
C GLU A 164 18.14 0.43 17.96
N ASP A 165 17.65 -0.38 17.03
CA ASP A 165 16.67 0.12 16.06
C ASP A 165 15.26 -0.10 16.58
N ASN A 166 14.51 1.01 16.59
CA ASN A 166 13.05 1.04 16.75
C ASN A 166 12.29 0.49 15.52
N TYR A 167 12.98 -0.07 14.55
CA TYR A 167 12.36 -0.84 13.44
C TYR A 167 12.12 -2.25 13.96
N ALA A 168 10.95 -2.43 14.51
CA ALA A 168 10.55 -3.69 15.12
C ALA A 168 10.38 -4.77 14.05
N PHE A 169 11.42 -5.58 13.85
CA PHE A 169 11.31 -6.92 13.25
C PHE A 169 10.85 -7.90 14.33
N ASP A 170 9.84 -7.53 15.10
CA ASP A 170 9.32 -8.38 16.14
C ASP A 170 7.89 -8.84 15.82
N PHE A 171 7.50 -9.93 16.43
CA PHE A 171 6.15 -10.47 16.27
C PHE A 171 5.06 -9.53 16.79
N GLU A 172 5.39 -8.61 17.70
CA GLU A 172 4.43 -7.64 18.21
C GLU A 172 4.02 -6.62 17.15
N SER A 173 4.95 -6.17 16.29
CA SER A 173 4.64 -5.24 15.18
C SER A 173 3.69 -5.87 14.15
N MET A 174 3.80 -7.20 13.92
CA MET A 174 2.96 -7.95 12.99
C MET A 174 1.60 -8.33 13.57
N LYS A 175 1.40 -8.21 14.87
CA LYS A 175 0.20 -8.69 15.57
C LYS A 175 -1.10 -8.09 15.01
N HIS A 176 -1.09 -6.80 14.69
CA HIS A 176 -2.27 -6.12 14.14
C HIS A 176 -2.61 -6.64 12.73
N THR A 177 -1.61 -6.87 11.91
CA THR A 177 -1.77 -7.42 10.55
C THR A 177 -2.34 -8.84 10.60
N TYR A 178 -1.78 -9.73 11.41
CA TYR A 178 -2.29 -11.09 11.58
C TYR A 178 -3.70 -11.14 12.18
N SER A 179 -4.00 -10.26 13.15
CA SER A 179 -5.34 -10.14 13.71
C SER A 179 -6.38 -9.69 12.66
N LEU A 180 -6.00 -8.73 11.82
CA LEU A 180 -6.82 -8.27 10.70
C LEU A 180 -7.07 -9.41 9.70
N MET A 181 -6.02 -10.15 9.32
CA MET A 181 -6.11 -11.28 8.39
C MET A 181 -7.02 -12.40 8.92
N ALA A 182 -6.95 -12.71 10.21
CA ALA A 182 -7.84 -13.68 10.85
C ALA A 182 -9.32 -13.25 10.71
N LYS A 183 -9.63 -11.98 10.99
CA LYS A 183 -10.97 -11.42 10.83
C LYS A 183 -11.47 -11.44 9.38
N ILE A 184 -10.58 -11.11 8.41
CA ILE A 184 -10.90 -11.19 6.98
C ILE A 184 -11.28 -12.64 6.62
N ARG A 185 -10.49 -13.62 7.06
CA ARG A 185 -10.75 -15.04 6.79
C ARG A 185 -12.10 -15.47 7.37
N GLU A 186 -12.42 -15.13 8.62
CA GLU A 186 -13.70 -15.45 9.27
C GLU A 186 -14.89 -14.84 8.55
N THR A 187 -14.73 -13.63 7.99
CA THR A 187 -15.82 -12.88 7.35
C THR A 187 -16.09 -13.34 5.91
N THR A 188 -15.10 -13.94 5.24
CA THR A 188 -15.13 -14.24 3.80
C THR A 188 -15.24 -15.74 3.48
N HIS A 189 -15.52 -16.57 4.48
CA HIS A 189 -15.80 -18.00 4.31
C HIS A 189 -17.25 -18.27 3.93
#